data_9fbf5fac990ee2cbf148be24ec8b8222
#
_entry.id   9fbf5fac990ee2cbf148be24ec8b8222
#
_cell.length_a   1.000
_cell.length_b   1.000
_cell.length_c   1.000
_cell.angle_alpha   90.00
_cell.angle_beta   90.00
_cell.angle_gamma   90.00
#
_symmetry.space_group_name_H-M   'P 1'
#
loop_
_entity.id
_entity.type
_entity.pdbx_description
1 polymer ?
#
loop_
_entity_poly.entity_id
_entity_poly.type
_entity_poly.pdbx_seq_one_letter_code
_entity_poly.pdbx_strand_id
1 'polypeptide(L)'
;LERSGIPWRNLSENYDLVRDLIEKTIPGFENYNQRITSKSGFYLPNPPKDNRTFKTKNALANFFCHDISCVSSSDKFMMMTIRSHDQYNTTIYGLDDRYRGIRNGRRVVLMNREDLVENDIKEGDLVDLSSDRESESVVSQSWYVVPYDIPRGNIATYFPESNVLIPLDSVADRSNTPTSKSVPIGIKKATN
;
A
#
# COMPACT_ATOMS: atom_id res chain seq x y z
N LEU A 1 -12.04 -26.40 4.79
CA LEU A 1 -11.86 -26.41 3.34
C LEU A 1 -12.80 -27.41 2.64
N GLU A 2 -13.09 -28.57 3.23
CA GLU A 2 -13.99 -29.59 2.65
C GLU A 2 -15.45 -29.14 2.49
N ARG A 3 -15.88 -28.10 3.19
CA ARG A 3 -17.26 -27.57 3.15
C ARG A 3 -17.55 -26.62 1.98
N SER A 4 -16.54 -26.25 1.21
CA SER A 4 -16.70 -25.24 0.13
C SER A 4 -17.18 -25.81 -1.21
N GLY A 5 -17.24 -27.13 -1.38
CA GLY A 5 -17.52 -27.77 -2.67
C GLY A 5 -16.41 -27.61 -3.73
N ILE A 6 -15.31 -26.94 -3.36
CA ILE A 6 -14.15 -26.74 -4.24
C ILE A 6 -13.14 -27.86 -4.03
N PRO A 7 -12.67 -28.52 -5.10
CA PRO A 7 -11.74 -29.65 -4.99
C PRO A 7 -10.30 -29.16 -4.72
N TRP A 8 -10.08 -28.50 -3.57
CA TRP A 8 -8.81 -27.85 -3.20
C TRP A 8 -7.60 -28.80 -3.31
N ARG A 9 -7.75 -30.07 -2.93
CA ARG A 9 -6.67 -31.04 -3.01
C ARG A 9 -6.23 -31.26 -4.46
N ASN A 10 -7.17 -31.47 -5.39
CA ASN A 10 -6.86 -31.67 -6.79
C ASN A 10 -6.19 -30.44 -7.41
N LEU A 11 -6.67 -29.25 -7.05
CA LEU A 11 -6.10 -27.98 -7.52
C LEU A 11 -4.69 -27.76 -6.99
N SER A 12 -4.37 -28.18 -5.77
CA SER A 12 -3.03 -28.07 -5.20
C SER A 12 -2.03 -29.10 -5.76
N GLU A 13 -2.51 -30.25 -6.18
CA GLU A 13 -1.70 -31.33 -6.77
C GLU A 13 -1.45 -31.10 -8.27
N ASN A 14 -2.36 -30.43 -8.95
CA ASN A 14 -2.27 -30.16 -10.39
C ASN A 14 -2.71 -28.74 -10.76
N TYR A 15 -1.75 -27.85 -11.01
CA TYR A 15 -2.01 -26.46 -11.40
C TYR A 15 -2.56 -26.30 -12.82
N ASP A 16 -2.53 -27.33 -13.67
CA ASP A 16 -3.23 -27.28 -14.97
C ASP A 16 -4.73 -27.10 -14.77
N LEU A 17 -5.29 -27.74 -13.74
CA LEU A 17 -6.70 -27.57 -13.39
C LEU A 17 -7.03 -26.12 -12.95
N VAL A 18 -6.09 -25.44 -12.28
CA VAL A 18 -6.25 -24.03 -11.91
C VAL A 18 -6.27 -23.17 -13.19
N ARG A 19 -5.36 -23.45 -14.13
CA ARG A 19 -5.32 -22.74 -15.41
C ARG A 19 -6.56 -22.98 -16.27
N ASP A 20 -7.10 -24.20 -16.26
CA ASP A 20 -8.38 -24.50 -16.92
C ASP A 20 -9.57 -23.71 -16.34
N LEU A 21 -9.57 -23.49 -15.01
CA LEU A 21 -10.58 -22.64 -14.37
C LEU A 21 -10.40 -21.15 -14.76
N ILE A 22 -9.17 -20.68 -14.84
CA ILE A 22 -8.85 -19.31 -15.28
C ILE A 22 -9.31 -19.12 -16.73
N GLU A 23 -8.98 -20.06 -17.61
CA GLU A 23 -9.42 -20.05 -19.03
C GLU A 23 -10.94 -19.94 -19.16
N LYS A 24 -11.68 -20.70 -18.36
CA LYS A 24 -13.16 -20.70 -18.38
C LYS A 24 -13.79 -19.42 -17.83
N THR A 25 -13.07 -18.65 -17.02
CA THR A 25 -13.64 -17.53 -16.27
C THR A 25 -13.11 -16.16 -16.70
N ILE A 26 -11.90 -16.10 -17.23
CA ILE A 26 -11.23 -14.83 -17.56
C ILE A 26 -10.95 -14.75 -19.07
N PRO A 27 -11.62 -13.85 -19.81
CA PRO A 27 -11.34 -13.63 -21.22
C PRO A 27 -9.87 -13.26 -21.48
N GLY A 28 -9.29 -13.81 -22.55
CA GLY A 28 -7.89 -13.59 -22.92
C GLY A 28 -6.95 -14.72 -22.50
N PHE A 29 -7.43 -15.67 -21.68
CA PHE A 29 -6.67 -16.83 -21.24
C PHE A 29 -6.99 -18.11 -22.03
N GLU A 30 -7.58 -17.99 -23.21
CA GLU A 30 -7.88 -19.14 -24.07
C GLU A 30 -6.62 -19.98 -24.36
N ASN A 31 -6.73 -21.30 -24.23
CA ASN A 31 -5.62 -22.26 -24.36
C ASN A 31 -4.46 -22.01 -23.39
N TYR A 32 -4.77 -21.63 -22.14
CA TYR A 32 -3.78 -21.18 -21.18
C TYR A 32 -2.69 -22.23 -20.91
N ASN A 33 -3.06 -23.50 -20.67
CA ASN A 33 -2.10 -24.58 -20.43
C ASN A 33 -1.11 -24.76 -21.59
N GLN A 34 -1.56 -24.60 -22.82
CA GLN A 34 -0.70 -24.68 -24.00
C GLN A 34 0.18 -23.44 -24.14
N ARG A 35 -0.40 -22.24 -23.97
CA ARG A 35 0.30 -20.97 -24.18
C ARG A 35 1.40 -20.72 -23.16
N ILE A 36 1.23 -21.16 -21.91
CA ILE A 36 2.22 -20.96 -20.84
C ILE A 36 3.50 -21.79 -21.07
N THR A 37 3.49 -22.81 -21.92
CA THR A 37 4.68 -23.60 -22.23
C THR A 37 5.67 -22.85 -23.11
N SER A 38 5.25 -21.76 -23.75
CA SER A 38 6.15 -20.93 -24.53
C SER A 38 7.21 -20.26 -23.64
N LYS A 39 8.48 -20.33 -24.01
CA LYS A 39 9.59 -19.72 -23.27
C LYS A 39 9.46 -18.20 -23.13
N SER A 40 8.80 -17.55 -24.09
CA SER A 40 8.55 -16.09 -24.07
C SER A 40 7.28 -15.71 -23.31
N GLY A 41 6.50 -16.70 -22.83
CA GLY A 41 5.16 -16.46 -22.31
C GLY A 41 4.19 -15.98 -23.39
N PHE A 42 3.18 -15.26 -23.02
CA PHE A 42 2.22 -14.66 -23.94
C PHE A 42 1.64 -13.35 -23.41
N TYR A 43 1.13 -12.52 -24.29
CA TYR A 43 0.47 -11.28 -23.93
C TYR A 43 -1.04 -11.46 -23.83
N LEU A 44 -1.63 -10.84 -22.79
CA LEU A 44 -3.07 -10.73 -22.68
C LEU A 44 -3.56 -9.59 -23.60
N PRO A 45 -4.77 -9.74 -24.19
CA PRO A 45 -5.36 -8.67 -24.99
C PRO A 45 -5.55 -7.39 -24.15
N ASN A 46 -5.15 -6.28 -24.71
CA ASN A 46 -5.41 -4.96 -24.13
C ASN A 46 -6.08 -4.06 -25.17
N PRO A 47 -7.40 -4.17 -25.37
CA PRO A 47 -8.09 -3.46 -26.43
C PRO A 47 -7.89 -1.94 -26.46
N PRO A 48 -7.81 -1.23 -25.29
CA PRO A 48 -7.49 0.19 -25.28
C PRO A 48 -6.12 0.51 -25.85
N LYS A 49 -5.10 -0.31 -25.51
CA LYS A 49 -3.73 -0.15 -26.02
C LYS A 49 -3.59 -0.61 -27.47
N ASP A 50 -4.12 -1.80 -27.76
CA ASP A 50 -3.84 -2.50 -29.04
C ASP A 50 -4.63 -1.88 -30.19
N ASN A 51 -5.89 -1.56 -29.95
CA ASN A 51 -6.82 -1.11 -31.00
C ASN A 51 -7.56 0.20 -30.64
N ARG A 52 -7.24 0.85 -29.53
CA ARG A 52 -7.95 2.04 -29.02
C ARG A 52 -9.46 1.79 -28.87
N THR A 53 -9.80 0.57 -28.49
CA THR A 53 -11.19 0.15 -28.30
C THR A 53 -11.56 0.27 -26.83
N PHE A 54 -12.58 1.04 -26.52
CA PHE A 54 -13.04 1.30 -25.16
C PHE A 54 -14.42 0.70 -24.95
N LYS A 55 -14.58 -0.12 -23.89
CA LYS A 55 -15.88 -0.74 -23.51
C LYS A 55 -16.74 0.22 -22.68
N THR A 56 -16.83 1.47 -23.11
CA THR A 56 -17.71 2.50 -22.52
C THR A 56 -19.00 2.62 -23.33
N LYS A 57 -20.03 3.26 -22.78
CA LYS A 57 -21.31 3.44 -23.47
C LYS A 57 -21.20 4.16 -24.81
N ASN A 58 -20.24 5.08 -24.93
CA ASN A 58 -19.98 5.87 -26.14
C ASN A 58 -18.79 5.34 -26.96
N ALA A 59 -18.21 4.20 -26.60
CA ALA A 59 -17.02 3.61 -27.20
C ALA A 59 -15.76 4.52 -27.23
N LEU A 60 -15.73 5.57 -26.40
CA LEU A 60 -14.63 6.52 -26.29
C LEU A 60 -13.99 6.45 -24.91
N ALA A 61 -12.73 6.85 -24.80
CA ALA A 61 -12.11 7.17 -23.53
C ALA A 61 -12.79 8.42 -22.94
N ASN A 62 -13.24 8.32 -21.68
CA ASN A 62 -13.91 9.42 -21.01
C ASN A 62 -13.00 10.01 -19.94
N PHE A 63 -12.87 11.32 -19.92
CA PHE A 63 -12.19 12.05 -18.86
C PHE A 63 -13.21 12.58 -17.86
N PHE A 64 -12.91 12.41 -16.59
CA PHE A 64 -13.78 12.88 -15.51
C PHE A 64 -13.01 13.89 -14.66
N CYS A 65 -13.68 14.98 -14.33
CA CYS A 65 -13.19 15.91 -13.30
C CYS A 65 -13.75 15.46 -11.95
N HIS A 66 -12.87 15.36 -10.97
CA HIS A 66 -13.24 15.04 -9.60
C HIS A 66 -12.73 16.15 -8.68
N ASP A 67 -13.55 16.52 -7.71
CA ASP A 67 -13.10 17.43 -6.65
C ASP A 67 -12.05 16.71 -5.80
N ILE A 68 -10.99 17.45 -5.43
CA ILE A 68 -9.98 16.96 -4.51
C ILE A 68 -10.47 17.24 -3.10
N SER A 69 -10.83 16.19 -2.36
CA SER A 69 -11.14 16.31 -0.94
C SER A 69 -9.85 16.55 -0.15
N CYS A 70 -9.77 17.69 0.54
CA CYS A 70 -8.71 17.92 1.51
C CYS A 70 -9.06 17.20 2.81
N VAL A 71 -8.30 16.17 3.15
CA VAL A 71 -8.33 15.58 4.48
C VAL A 71 -7.38 16.39 5.35
N SER A 72 -7.90 17.30 6.14
CA SER A 72 -7.11 18.01 7.16
C SER A 72 -7.62 17.63 8.54
N SER A 73 -6.72 17.30 9.45
CA SER A 73 -7.03 17.25 10.87
C SER A 73 -6.19 18.33 11.55
N SER A 74 -6.83 19.21 12.33
CA SER A 74 -6.16 20.35 12.97
C SER A 74 -5.09 19.94 13.98
N ASP A 75 -5.19 18.72 14.54
CA ASP A 75 -4.42 18.29 15.69
C ASP A 75 -3.59 17.01 15.44
N LYS A 76 -3.53 16.53 14.18
CA LYS A 76 -2.85 15.29 13.81
C LYS A 76 -2.06 15.44 12.53
N PHE A 77 -0.98 14.68 12.43
CA PHE A 77 -0.23 14.53 11.21
C PHE A 77 -0.93 13.59 10.24
N MET A 78 -0.85 13.90 8.96
CA MET A 78 -1.31 13.00 7.91
C MET A 78 -0.18 12.05 7.52
N MET A 79 -0.33 10.75 7.85
CA MET A 79 0.65 9.73 7.53
C MET A 79 0.38 9.08 6.19
N MET A 80 1.44 8.93 5.40
CA MET A 80 1.47 8.05 4.24
C MET A 80 2.44 6.89 4.46
N THR A 81 2.04 5.68 4.10
CA THR A 81 2.97 4.56 4.05
C THR A 81 3.76 4.61 2.75
N ILE A 82 5.05 4.37 2.81
CA ILE A 82 5.93 4.32 1.65
C ILE A 82 6.77 3.05 1.66
N ARG A 83 7.39 2.72 0.54
CA ARG A 83 8.43 1.68 0.48
C ARG A 83 9.81 2.31 0.63
N SER A 84 10.74 1.58 1.22
CA SER A 84 12.16 1.93 1.10
C SER A 84 12.58 1.81 -0.37
N HIS A 85 13.70 2.44 -0.74
CA HIS A 85 14.06 2.56 -2.15
C HIS A 85 14.29 1.22 -2.85
N ASP A 86 14.97 0.29 -2.19
CA ASP A 86 15.28 -1.03 -2.72
C ASP A 86 14.22 -2.10 -2.34
N GLN A 87 13.04 -1.68 -1.88
CA GLN A 87 11.97 -2.61 -1.48
C GLN A 87 11.17 -3.09 -2.67
N TYR A 88 11.10 -4.42 -2.82
CA TYR A 88 10.21 -5.06 -3.76
C TYR A 88 8.98 -5.63 -3.05
N ASN A 89 7.83 -5.05 -3.37
CA ASN A 89 6.55 -5.38 -2.73
C ASN A 89 6.61 -5.27 -1.19
N THR A 90 6.09 -6.25 -0.45
CA THR A 90 6.00 -6.25 1.00
C THR A 90 7.00 -7.18 1.67
N THR A 91 7.73 -7.96 0.92
CA THR A 91 8.47 -9.12 1.43
C THR A 91 9.97 -9.07 1.18
N ILE A 92 10.42 -8.37 0.14
CA ILE A 92 11.83 -8.28 -0.21
C ILE A 92 12.31 -6.86 0.07
N TYR A 93 13.07 -6.68 1.14
CA TYR A 93 13.67 -5.42 1.54
C TYR A 93 14.87 -5.63 2.47
N GLY A 94 15.79 -4.67 2.46
CA GLY A 94 16.87 -4.57 3.43
C GLY A 94 16.54 -3.61 4.58
N LEU A 95 17.45 -3.49 5.52
CA LEU A 95 17.34 -2.56 6.65
C LEU A 95 17.86 -1.15 6.31
N ASP A 96 18.51 -1.00 5.17
CA ASP A 96 19.11 0.25 4.72
C ASP A 96 18.29 0.88 3.59
N ASP A 97 18.07 2.19 3.68
CA ASP A 97 17.64 3.02 2.57
C ASP A 97 18.71 4.10 2.33
N ARG A 98 19.67 3.77 1.48
CA ARG A 98 20.82 4.64 1.15
C ARG A 98 20.41 5.99 0.55
N TYR A 99 19.27 6.04 -0.14
CA TYR A 99 18.79 7.27 -0.78
C TYR A 99 18.17 8.25 0.21
N ARG A 100 17.71 7.75 1.36
CA ARG A 100 17.17 8.55 2.46
C ARG A 100 18.09 8.62 3.66
N GLY A 101 19.31 8.06 3.56
CA GLY A 101 20.30 8.06 4.64
C GLY A 101 19.96 7.17 5.83
N ILE A 102 19.01 6.26 5.68
CA ILE A 102 18.55 5.38 6.76
C ILE A 102 19.40 4.11 6.76
N ARG A 103 19.84 3.70 7.96
CA ARG A 103 20.68 2.52 8.17
C ARG A 103 20.16 1.69 9.34
N ASN A 104 20.30 0.37 9.21
CA ASN A 104 20.00 -0.63 10.24
C ASN A 104 18.59 -0.54 10.84
N GLY A 105 17.60 -0.04 10.10
CA GLY A 105 16.25 0.04 10.63
C GLY A 105 15.22 0.49 9.64
N ARG A 106 13.98 0.11 9.93
CA ARG A 106 12.83 0.45 9.11
C ARG A 106 11.72 1.14 9.91
N ARG A 107 11.81 1.09 11.24
CA ARG A 107 10.88 1.79 12.11
C ARG A 107 11.25 3.28 12.19
N VAL A 108 11.04 3.98 11.08
CA VAL A 108 11.40 5.39 10.91
C VAL A 108 10.16 6.21 10.56
N VAL A 109 10.13 7.44 11.04
CA VAL A 109 9.16 8.46 10.66
C VAL A 109 9.90 9.63 10.02
N LEU A 110 9.58 9.86 8.75
CA LEU A 110 10.08 11.01 7.99
C LEU A 110 9.18 12.20 8.28
N MET A 111 9.75 13.32 8.68
CA MET A 111 9.01 14.48 9.16
C MET A 111 9.65 15.80 8.70
N ASN A 112 8.83 16.80 8.45
CA ASN A 112 9.29 18.13 8.09
C ASN A 112 10.08 18.80 9.23
N ARG A 113 11.15 19.54 8.90
CA ARG A 113 12.03 20.16 9.89
C ARG A 113 11.33 21.22 10.76
N GLU A 114 10.41 21.99 10.19
CA GLU A 114 9.65 22.99 10.94
C GLU A 114 8.67 22.33 11.92
N ASP A 115 8.03 21.24 11.49
CA ASP A 115 7.13 20.47 12.35
C ASP A 115 7.90 19.83 13.52
N LEU A 116 9.15 19.40 13.30
CA LEU A 116 10.01 18.91 14.37
C LEU A 116 10.23 19.98 15.44
N VAL A 117 10.58 21.21 15.02
CA VAL A 117 10.82 22.33 15.93
C VAL A 117 9.55 22.70 16.71
N GLU A 118 8.42 22.79 16.05
CA GLU A 118 7.13 23.12 16.66
C GLU A 118 6.67 22.10 17.70
N ASN A 119 7.02 20.83 17.51
CA ASN A 119 6.65 19.76 18.42
C ASN A 119 7.77 19.41 19.44
N ASP A 120 8.84 20.21 19.52
CA ASP A 120 10.02 19.96 20.37
C ASP A 120 10.61 18.54 20.16
N ILE A 121 10.62 18.07 18.91
CA ILE A 121 11.20 16.79 18.48
C ILE A 121 12.51 17.08 17.75
N LYS A 122 13.52 16.23 17.95
CA LYS A 122 14.83 16.35 17.31
C LYS A 122 15.10 15.14 16.41
N GLU A 123 16.00 15.32 15.44
CA GLU A 123 16.56 14.22 14.70
C GLU A 123 17.11 13.15 15.63
N GLY A 124 16.72 11.91 15.41
CA GLY A 124 17.16 10.78 16.22
C GLY A 124 16.33 10.51 17.45
N ASP A 125 15.39 11.38 17.83
CA ASP A 125 14.47 11.07 18.91
C ASP A 125 13.63 9.84 18.57
N LEU A 126 13.22 9.10 19.60
CA LEU A 126 12.21 8.07 19.47
C LEU A 126 10.84 8.67 19.78
N VAL A 127 9.88 8.37 18.95
CA VAL A 127 8.48 8.79 19.11
C VAL A 127 7.53 7.60 19.03
N ASP A 128 6.40 7.73 19.69
CA ASP A 128 5.28 6.81 19.58
C ASP A 128 4.24 7.40 18.65
N LEU A 129 3.75 6.57 17.72
CA LEU A 129 2.72 6.94 16.77
C LEU A 129 1.39 6.32 17.19
N SER A 130 0.32 7.11 17.18
CA SER A 130 -1.02 6.64 17.54
C SER A 130 -2.02 6.92 16.42
N SER A 131 -2.86 5.93 16.12
CA SER A 131 -4.02 6.09 15.26
C SER A 131 -5.30 5.81 16.05
N ASP A 132 -6.33 6.63 15.86
CA ASP A 132 -7.62 6.38 16.46
C ASP A 132 -8.44 5.45 15.57
N ARG A 133 -9.09 4.51 16.19
CA ARG A 133 -10.14 3.67 15.62
C ARG A 133 -11.45 3.97 16.33
N GLU A 134 -12.57 3.60 15.72
CA GLU A 134 -13.89 3.84 16.36
C GLU A 134 -14.02 3.27 17.77
N SER A 135 -13.33 2.17 18.07
CA SER A 135 -13.41 1.47 19.34
C SER A 135 -12.16 1.56 20.21
N GLU A 136 -11.01 1.88 19.67
CA GLU A 136 -9.73 1.82 20.38
C GLU A 136 -8.63 2.64 19.68
N SER A 137 -7.80 3.33 20.46
CA SER A 137 -6.59 3.97 19.95
C SER A 137 -5.44 2.96 19.91
N VAL A 138 -4.81 2.80 18.76
CA VAL A 138 -3.64 1.92 18.58
C VAL A 138 -2.37 2.74 18.67
N VAL A 139 -1.45 2.33 19.55
CA VAL A 139 -0.13 2.96 19.70
C VAL A 139 0.95 2.02 19.16
N SER A 140 1.77 2.54 18.28
CA SER A 140 2.98 1.87 17.77
C SER A 140 4.21 2.60 18.27
N GLN A 141 4.99 1.94 19.13
CA GLN A 141 6.07 2.57 19.91
C GLN A 141 7.41 2.62 19.16
N SER A 142 8.28 3.55 19.59
CA SER A 142 9.71 3.60 19.28
C SER A 142 10.01 3.75 17.78
N TRP A 143 9.47 4.78 17.16
CA TRP A 143 9.82 5.18 15.81
C TRP A 143 10.95 6.20 15.82
N TYR A 144 11.99 5.94 15.04
CA TYR A 144 13.14 6.84 14.90
C TYR A 144 12.81 8.00 13.96
N VAL A 145 13.01 9.22 14.45
CA VAL A 145 12.69 10.45 13.71
C VAL A 145 13.80 10.81 12.73
N VAL A 146 13.42 11.00 11.48
CA VAL A 146 14.31 11.41 10.39
C VAL A 146 13.77 12.69 9.74
N PRO A 147 14.51 13.81 9.80
CA PRO A 147 14.14 15.02 9.09
C PRO A 147 14.11 14.77 7.58
N TYR A 148 13.05 15.19 6.92
CA TYR A 148 12.89 14.96 5.49
C TYR A 148 12.16 16.12 4.80
N ASP A 149 12.41 16.32 3.53
CA ASP A 149 11.72 17.32 2.72
C ASP A 149 10.33 16.80 2.33
N ILE A 150 9.38 17.01 3.20
CA ILE A 150 7.97 16.64 3.08
C ILE A 150 7.12 17.86 3.50
N PRO A 151 5.96 18.09 2.90
CA PRO A 151 5.09 19.20 3.30
C PRO A 151 4.71 19.16 4.78
N ARG A 152 4.61 20.31 5.40
CA ARG A 152 4.21 20.43 6.81
C ARG A 152 2.88 19.74 7.10
N GLY A 153 2.73 19.25 8.32
CA GLY A 153 1.55 18.47 8.73
C GLY A 153 1.49 17.06 8.15
N ASN A 154 2.50 16.65 7.37
CA ASN A 154 2.56 15.31 6.81
C ASN A 154 3.77 14.54 7.33
N ILE A 155 3.61 13.23 7.46
CA ILE A 155 4.67 12.30 7.80
C ILE A 155 4.65 11.09 6.86
N ALA A 156 5.79 10.43 6.74
CA ALA A 156 5.85 9.18 6.00
C ALA A 156 6.56 8.09 6.80
N THR A 157 6.10 6.87 6.69
CA THR A 157 6.63 5.69 7.38
C THR A 157 6.77 4.52 6.42
N TYR A 158 7.67 3.57 6.72
CA TYR A 158 7.79 2.40 5.88
C TYR A 158 6.68 1.38 6.11
N PHE A 159 6.23 0.82 5.01
CA PHE A 159 5.37 -0.35 4.96
C PHE A 159 6.26 -1.61 4.79
N PRO A 160 6.04 -2.71 5.50
CA PRO A 160 4.84 -3.04 6.29
C PRO A 160 4.86 -2.62 7.76
N GLU A 161 5.93 -2.02 8.27
CA GLU A 161 6.09 -1.72 9.71
C GLU A 161 4.95 -0.86 10.26
N SER A 162 4.45 0.08 9.49
CA SER A 162 3.34 0.96 9.86
C SER A 162 1.95 0.38 9.64
N ASN A 163 1.84 -0.85 9.14
CA ASN A 163 0.53 -1.44 8.82
C ASN A 163 -0.40 -1.53 10.04
N VAL A 164 0.17 -1.70 11.23
CA VAL A 164 -0.58 -1.74 12.48
C VAL A 164 -1.37 -0.44 12.77
N LEU A 165 -0.92 0.68 12.22
CA LEU A 165 -1.56 1.99 12.40
C LEU A 165 -2.73 2.23 11.44
N ILE A 166 -2.94 1.38 10.45
CA ILE A 166 -4.01 1.55 9.47
C ILE A 166 -5.27 0.86 10.00
N PRO A 167 -6.39 1.59 10.18
CA PRO A 167 -7.64 0.99 10.63
C PRO A 167 -8.14 -0.04 9.62
N LEU A 168 -8.68 -1.16 10.11
CA LEU A 168 -9.17 -2.26 9.25
C LEU A 168 -10.43 -1.88 8.47
N ASP A 169 -11.22 -0.99 9.01
CA ASP A 169 -12.47 -0.45 8.46
C ASP A 169 -12.25 0.77 7.55
N SER A 170 -11.04 1.36 7.58
CA SER A 170 -10.70 2.50 6.73
C SER A 170 -10.32 2.05 5.33
N VAL A 171 -11.29 2.02 4.44
CA VAL A 171 -11.13 1.62 3.05
C VAL A 171 -11.67 2.67 2.09
N ALA A 172 -11.07 2.73 0.92
CA ALA A 172 -11.51 3.63 -0.15
C ALA A 172 -12.85 3.14 -0.74
N ASP A 173 -13.75 4.08 -1.02
CA ASP A 173 -15.04 3.80 -1.63
C ASP A 173 -14.90 2.97 -2.91
N ARG A 174 -15.78 1.99 -3.09
CA ARG A 174 -15.88 1.04 -4.22
C ARG A 174 -14.73 0.06 -4.39
N SER A 175 -13.49 0.45 -4.11
CA SER A 175 -12.33 -0.43 -4.30
C SER A 175 -12.02 -1.28 -3.08
N ASN A 176 -12.52 -0.91 -1.90
CA ASN A 176 -12.18 -1.51 -0.60
C ASN A 176 -10.66 -1.57 -0.34
N THR A 177 -9.91 -0.69 -0.98
CA THR A 177 -8.46 -0.59 -0.76
C THR A 177 -8.19 0.13 0.56
N PRO A 178 -7.35 -0.40 1.45
CA PRO A 178 -6.99 0.28 2.70
C PRO A 178 -6.44 1.68 2.45
N THR A 179 -6.90 2.68 3.24
CA THR A 179 -6.51 4.09 3.07
C THR A 179 -5.11 4.40 3.62
N SER A 180 -4.15 3.55 3.30
CA SER A 180 -2.78 3.58 3.84
C SER A 180 -1.96 4.82 3.45
N LYS A 181 -2.50 5.70 2.60
CA LYS A 181 -1.84 6.94 2.16
C LYS A 181 -2.39 8.20 2.83
N SER A 182 -3.40 8.05 3.70
CA SER A 182 -4.07 9.18 4.35
C SER A 182 -4.57 8.75 5.72
N VAL A 183 -3.65 8.50 6.65
CA VAL A 183 -3.97 8.05 8.02
C VAL A 183 -3.67 9.18 9.00
N PRO A 184 -4.67 9.70 9.73
CA PRO A 184 -4.44 10.70 10.77
C PRO A 184 -3.69 10.07 11.96
N ILE A 185 -2.54 10.64 12.33
CA ILE A 185 -1.62 10.10 13.34
C ILE A 185 -1.29 11.14 14.40
N GLY A 186 -1.45 10.77 15.68
CA GLY A 186 -0.85 11.48 16.80
C GLY A 186 0.60 11.07 17.00
N ILE A 187 1.45 12.01 17.41
CA ILE A 187 2.87 11.78 17.70
C ILE A 187 3.16 12.22 19.13
N LYS A 188 3.88 11.39 19.88
CA LYS A 188 4.42 11.75 21.20
C LYS A 188 5.87 11.27 21.32
N LYS A 189 6.72 12.04 22.02
CA LYS A 189 8.05 11.52 22.41
C LYS A 189 7.87 10.24 23.22
N ALA A 190 8.67 9.23 22.89
CA ALA A 190 8.71 8.02 23.68
C ALA A 190 9.23 8.35 25.09
N THR A 191 8.50 7.93 26.10
CA THR A 191 8.99 8.00 27.49
C THR A 191 9.92 6.82 27.71
N ASN A 192 11.15 7.11 28.11
CA ASN A 192 12.14 6.11 28.53
C ASN A 192 11.64 5.27 29.70
#